data_311d8d67042575838501960993f5b9bd
#
_entry.id   311d8d67042575838501960993f5b9bd
#
_cell.length_a   1.000
_cell.length_b   1.000
_cell.length_c   1.000
_cell.angle_alpha   90.00
_cell.angle_beta   90.00
_cell.angle_gamma   90.00
#
_symmetry.space_group_name_H-M   'P 1'
#
loop_
_entity.id
_entity.type
_entity.pdbx_description
1 polymer ?
#
loop_
_entity_poly.entity_id
_entity_poly.type
_entity_poly.pdbx_seq_one_letter_code
_entity_poly.pdbx_strand_id
1 'polypeptide(L)'
;MSGIAYSRDHEVVQRLRPEPVTQAEADAQACIDPVEFDIFKHKMHMIALEGKETTMKLGASTAMRWGDVAFGVFTRQGDLAVCATGIYHHAVLGQIPLKYVVKHWVDEPSVGVNDGDSFFYNDPFYAGVHNADMGLSIPVFYKGELMCFVGAAVHTGEAGGTEPGGTCNTAKTKYDEGLLVPPIKIGENYQLREDILNMLAAMTRDPRTMILDIKARLAAARIAQRRILEVIEEKGPEFFIGGLRRILTQTGEAAKRRVSQLNDGIYRQPRFLDTVGTDPGLTKINLTLI
;
A
#
# COMPACT_ATOMS: atom_id res chain seq x y z
N MET A 1 11.91 15.42 22.64
CA MET A 1 12.34 15.49 21.22
C MET A 1 12.36 14.06 20.72
N SER A 2 11.40 13.69 19.87
CA SER A 2 11.46 12.40 19.18
C SER A 2 12.71 12.47 18.29
N GLY A 3 13.67 11.61 18.55
CA GLY A 3 14.87 11.52 17.71
C GLY A 3 14.50 10.93 16.36
N ILE A 4 13.92 11.73 15.45
CA ILE A 4 13.77 11.35 14.07
C ILE A 4 15.19 11.15 13.55
N ALA A 5 15.59 9.89 13.45
CA ALA A 5 16.82 9.57 12.78
C ALA A 5 16.59 9.88 11.29
N TYR A 6 17.33 10.82 10.72
CA TYR A 6 17.37 11.10 9.28
C TYR A 6 17.98 9.93 8.50
N SER A 7 17.63 8.71 8.89
CA SER A 7 18.09 7.45 8.33
C SER A 7 16.88 6.57 8.03
N ARG A 8 17.07 5.59 7.15
CA ARG A 8 16.04 4.61 6.83
C ARG A 8 15.68 3.76 8.04
N ASP A 9 14.39 3.53 8.21
CA ASP A 9 13.89 2.67 9.27
C ASP A 9 13.95 1.20 8.85
N HIS A 10 15.07 0.54 9.21
CA HIS A 10 15.28 -0.89 8.96
C HIS A 10 14.37 -1.79 9.78
N GLU A 11 13.80 -1.32 10.88
CA GLU A 11 12.87 -2.09 11.70
C GLU A 11 11.50 -2.20 11.04
N VAL A 12 10.96 -1.09 10.50
CA VAL A 12 9.63 -1.08 9.90
C VAL A 12 9.53 -2.00 8.68
N VAL A 13 10.61 -2.13 7.89
CA VAL A 13 10.62 -3.01 6.70
C VAL A 13 10.62 -4.50 7.06
N GLN A 14 10.95 -4.84 8.30
CA GLN A 14 10.85 -6.22 8.81
C GLN A 14 9.43 -6.57 9.27
N ARG A 15 8.53 -5.59 9.39
CA ARG A 15 7.16 -5.79 9.88
C ARG A 15 6.20 -6.33 8.80
N LEU A 16 6.59 -7.41 8.14
CA LEU A 16 5.74 -8.07 7.13
C LEU A 16 4.55 -8.81 7.73
N ARG A 17 4.67 -9.25 8.99
CA ARG A 17 3.57 -9.92 9.69
C ARG A 17 2.54 -8.89 10.18
N PRO A 18 1.27 -9.29 10.31
CA PRO A 18 0.28 -8.45 10.97
C PRO A 18 0.73 -8.05 12.38
N GLU A 19 0.42 -6.81 12.76
CA GLU A 19 0.66 -6.32 14.11
C GLU A 19 -0.10 -7.17 15.15
N PRO A 20 0.38 -7.23 16.40
CA PRO A 20 -0.30 -7.99 17.45
C PRO A 20 -1.77 -7.59 17.60
N VAL A 21 -2.62 -8.57 17.86
CA VAL A 21 -4.05 -8.34 18.12
C VAL A 21 -4.20 -7.58 19.43
N THR A 22 -4.88 -6.45 19.40
CA THR A 22 -5.25 -5.73 20.62
C THR A 22 -6.42 -6.41 21.33
N GLN A 23 -6.58 -6.16 22.64
CA GLN A 23 -7.71 -6.74 23.38
C GLN A 23 -9.06 -6.30 22.79
N ALA A 24 -9.20 -5.03 22.40
CA ALA A 24 -10.42 -4.52 21.77
C ALA A 24 -10.73 -5.23 20.44
N GLU A 25 -9.72 -5.52 19.61
CA GLU A 25 -9.90 -6.30 18.38
C GLU A 25 -10.27 -7.75 18.66
N ALA A 26 -9.67 -8.37 19.69
CA ALA A 26 -9.98 -9.74 20.10
C ALA A 26 -11.43 -9.87 20.55
N ASP A 27 -11.88 -8.96 21.42
CA ASP A 27 -13.25 -8.94 21.93
C ASP A 27 -14.26 -8.68 20.80
N ALA A 28 -13.98 -7.69 19.95
CA ALA A 28 -14.84 -7.33 18.82
C ALA A 28 -14.99 -8.49 17.81
N GLN A 29 -13.90 -9.13 17.39
CA GLN A 29 -13.99 -10.23 16.43
C GLN A 29 -14.74 -11.46 16.97
N ALA A 30 -14.69 -11.69 18.29
CA ALA A 30 -15.37 -12.81 18.92
C ALA A 30 -16.90 -12.66 18.91
N CYS A 31 -17.40 -11.42 18.92
CA CYS A 31 -18.84 -11.11 18.98
C CYS A 31 -19.52 -11.07 17.59
N ILE A 32 -18.77 -11.19 16.49
CA ILE A 32 -19.32 -11.07 15.14
C ILE A 32 -20.01 -12.37 14.73
N ASP A 33 -21.27 -12.30 14.35
CA ASP A 33 -22.00 -13.41 13.76
C ASP A 33 -21.34 -13.88 12.46
N PRO A 34 -21.26 -15.20 12.21
CA PRO A 34 -20.60 -15.74 11.01
C PRO A 34 -21.20 -15.27 9.69
N VAL A 35 -22.54 -15.15 9.59
CA VAL A 35 -23.22 -14.70 8.36
C VAL A 35 -22.95 -13.22 8.12
N GLU A 36 -23.07 -12.41 9.16
CA GLU A 36 -22.75 -10.97 9.11
C GLU A 36 -21.28 -10.75 8.73
N PHE A 37 -20.37 -11.59 9.21
CA PHE A 37 -18.97 -11.55 8.84
C PHE A 37 -18.74 -11.86 7.36
N ASP A 38 -19.41 -12.87 6.79
CA ASP A 38 -19.25 -13.20 5.37
C ASP A 38 -19.79 -12.08 4.47
N ILE A 39 -20.89 -11.44 4.88
CA ILE A 39 -21.42 -10.25 4.19
C ILE A 39 -20.40 -9.10 4.26
N PHE A 40 -19.85 -8.84 5.45
CA PHE A 40 -18.84 -7.80 5.65
C PHE A 40 -17.58 -8.04 4.80
N LYS A 41 -17.06 -9.26 4.82
CA LYS A 41 -15.88 -9.64 4.03
C LYS A 41 -16.11 -9.40 2.53
N HIS A 42 -17.31 -9.77 2.03
CA HIS A 42 -17.67 -9.51 0.64
C HIS A 42 -17.80 -8.00 0.35
N LYS A 43 -18.47 -7.23 1.23
CA LYS A 43 -18.56 -5.76 1.09
C LYS A 43 -17.15 -5.12 1.03
N MET A 44 -16.23 -5.52 1.90
CA MET A 44 -14.86 -4.99 1.89
C MET A 44 -14.11 -5.33 0.60
N HIS A 45 -14.28 -6.56 0.09
CA HIS A 45 -13.71 -6.94 -1.19
C HIS A 45 -14.26 -6.10 -2.35
N MET A 46 -15.57 -5.87 -2.38
CA MET A 46 -16.22 -5.04 -3.40
C MET A 46 -15.78 -3.57 -3.33
N ILE A 47 -15.57 -3.02 -2.14
CA ILE A 47 -15.01 -1.68 -1.96
C ILE A 47 -13.59 -1.58 -2.52
N ALA A 48 -12.74 -2.57 -2.23
CA ALA A 48 -11.39 -2.61 -2.79
C ALA A 48 -11.41 -2.75 -4.32
N LEU A 49 -12.32 -3.55 -4.87
CA LEU A 49 -12.49 -3.71 -6.32
C LEU A 49 -12.98 -2.41 -6.97
N GLU A 50 -13.99 -1.72 -6.39
CA GLU A 50 -14.46 -0.40 -6.86
C GLU A 50 -13.31 0.62 -6.85
N GLY A 51 -12.49 0.61 -5.80
CA GLY A 51 -11.30 1.47 -5.69
C GLY A 51 -10.29 1.19 -6.81
N LYS A 52 -9.96 -0.08 -7.06
CA LYS A 52 -9.07 -0.49 -8.16
C LYS A 52 -9.61 -0.04 -9.51
N GLU A 53 -10.87 -0.40 -9.83
CA GLU A 53 -11.50 -0.05 -11.10
C GLU A 53 -11.58 1.48 -11.32
N THR A 54 -11.86 2.23 -10.26
CA THR A 54 -11.87 3.70 -10.30
C THR A 54 -10.49 4.25 -10.59
N THR A 55 -9.46 3.71 -9.91
CA THR A 55 -8.06 4.09 -10.16
C THR A 55 -7.69 3.87 -11.62
N MET A 56 -8.00 2.72 -12.18
CA MET A 56 -7.72 2.38 -13.58
C MET A 56 -8.46 3.30 -14.56
N LYS A 57 -9.73 3.60 -14.31
CA LYS A 57 -10.57 4.42 -15.20
C LYS A 57 -10.18 5.90 -15.20
N LEU A 58 -9.74 6.42 -14.07
CA LEU A 58 -9.34 7.81 -13.93
C LEU A 58 -7.86 8.04 -14.25
N GLY A 59 -7.06 6.98 -14.28
CA GLY A 59 -5.62 7.05 -14.51
C GLY A 59 -5.26 7.59 -15.90
N ALA A 60 -4.19 8.37 -15.95
CA ALA A 60 -3.65 8.92 -17.18
C ALA A 60 -2.56 8.02 -17.79
N SER A 61 -1.71 7.41 -16.96
CA SER A 61 -0.65 6.52 -17.44
C SER A 61 -1.17 5.20 -17.99
N THR A 62 -0.44 4.65 -18.95
CA THR A 62 -0.79 3.40 -19.63
C THR A 62 -0.79 2.21 -18.64
N ALA A 63 0.23 2.11 -17.79
CA ALA A 63 0.34 1.04 -16.81
C ALA A 63 -0.86 1.02 -15.85
N MET A 64 -1.28 2.18 -15.35
CA MET A 64 -2.47 2.31 -14.51
C MET A 64 -3.73 1.82 -15.22
N ARG A 65 -3.93 2.21 -16.48
CA ARG A 65 -5.09 1.79 -17.30
C ARG A 65 -5.11 0.30 -17.58
N TRP A 66 -3.94 -0.34 -17.70
CA TRP A 66 -3.82 -1.77 -17.99
C TRP A 66 -3.90 -2.65 -16.74
N GLY A 67 -4.02 -2.03 -15.56
CA GLY A 67 -4.28 -2.76 -14.33
C GLY A 67 -3.04 -3.10 -13.51
N ASP A 68 -1.91 -2.45 -13.78
CA ASP A 68 -0.74 -2.50 -12.90
C ASP A 68 -1.01 -1.65 -11.64
N VAL A 69 -2.03 -2.10 -10.91
CA VAL A 69 -2.65 -1.41 -9.78
C VAL A 69 -2.97 -2.42 -8.69
N ALA A 70 -2.70 -2.05 -7.45
CA ALA A 70 -3.28 -2.67 -6.27
C ALA A 70 -4.03 -1.61 -5.45
N PHE A 71 -5.26 -1.92 -5.02
CA PHE A 71 -6.03 -1.09 -4.11
C PHE A 71 -6.31 -1.86 -2.83
N GLY A 72 -5.95 -1.28 -1.67
CA GLY A 72 -6.02 -1.93 -0.38
C GLY A 72 -6.89 -1.21 0.64
N VAL A 73 -7.46 -2.01 1.55
CA VAL A 73 -8.02 -1.59 2.84
C VAL A 73 -7.08 -2.13 3.91
N PHE A 74 -6.58 -1.25 4.76
CA PHE A 74 -5.58 -1.58 5.78
C PHE A 74 -6.15 -1.29 7.16
N THR A 75 -5.75 -2.06 8.16
CA THR A 75 -6.11 -1.75 9.55
C THR A 75 -5.56 -0.39 9.98
N ARG A 76 -6.02 0.13 11.13
CA ARG A 76 -5.46 1.34 11.72
C ARG A 76 -3.97 1.22 12.11
N GLN A 77 -3.45 0.00 12.18
CA GLN A 77 -2.03 -0.30 12.43
C GLN A 77 -1.22 -0.43 11.14
N GLY A 78 -1.87 -0.34 9.95
CA GLY A 78 -1.23 -0.44 8.65
C GLY A 78 -1.16 -1.84 8.05
N ASP A 79 -1.79 -2.85 8.66
CA ASP A 79 -1.83 -4.21 8.11
C ASP A 79 -2.80 -4.32 6.94
N LEU A 80 -2.40 -4.96 5.86
CA LEU A 80 -3.25 -5.20 4.71
C LEU A 80 -4.34 -6.23 5.04
N ALA A 81 -5.59 -5.79 5.18
CA ALA A 81 -6.72 -6.66 5.45
C ALA A 81 -7.39 -7.17 4.16
N VAL A 82 -7.60 -6.30 3.18
CA VAL A 82 -8.26 -6.63 1.92
C VAL A 82 -7.55 -5.94 0.77
N CYS A 83 -7.40 -6.64 -0.36
CA CYS A 83 -6.81 -6.08 -1.56
C CYS A 83 -7.52 -6.55 -2.83
N ALA A 84 -7.71 -5.63 -3.76
CA ALA A 84 -7.98 -5.92 -5.17
C ALA A 84 -6.74 -5.56 -5.98
N THR A 85 -6.14 -6.55 -6.62
CA THR A 85 -4.85 -6.36 -7.30
C THR A 85 -4.82 -6.93 -8.71
N GLY A 86 -4.07 -6.27 -9.59
CA GLY A 86 -3.57 -6.83 -10.84
C GLY A 86 -2.17 -7.44 -10.67
N ILE A 87 -1.37 -6.91 -9.73
CA ILE A 87 0.01 -7.35 -9.47
C ILE A 87 0.25 -7.56 -7.97
N TYR A 88 0.67 -8.76 -7.59
CA TYR A 88 0.77 -9.18 -6.19
C TYR A 88 1.78 -8.40 -5.35
N HIS A 89 2.91 -8.00 -5.90
CA HIS A 89 3.95 -7.35 -5.09
C HIS A 89 3.49 -5.99 -4.57
N HIS A 90 2.70 -5.22 -5.30
CA HIS A 90 2.11 -3.98 -4.79
C HIS A 90 1.21 -4.22 -3.58
N ALA A 91 0.47 -5.34 -3.58
CA ALA A 91 -0.38 -5.70 -2.45
C ALA A 91 0.43 -6.08 -1.21
N VAL A 92 1.44 -6.95 -1.37
CA VAL A 92 2.24 -7.47 -0.26
C VAL A 92 3.06 -6.37 0.41
N LEU A 93 3.65 -5.46 -0.37
CA LEU A 93 4.52 -4.41 0.15
C LEU A 93 3.76 -3.12 0.53
N GLY A 94 2.52 -2.93 0.07
CA GLY A 94 1.73 -1.72 0.32
C GLY A 94 1.48 -1.40 1.80
N GLN A 95 1.57 -2.39 2.69
CA GLN A 95 1.42 -2.18 4.14
C GLN A 95 2.60 -1.48 4.81
N ILE A 96 3.83 -1.66 4.31
CA ILE A 96 5.04 -1.12 4.97
C ILE A 96 5.03 0.40 5.05
N PRO A 97 4.69 1.15 3.98
CA PRO A 97 4.56 2.61 4.06
C PRO A 97 3.54 3.06 5.09
N LEU A 98 2.44 2.34 5.26
CA LEU A 98 1.42 2.69 6.27
C LEU A 98 1.89 2.38 7.68
N LYS A 99 2.60 1.28 7.90
CA LYS A 99 3.26 1.02 9.20
C LYS A 99 4.31 2.08 9.53
N TYR A 100 5.00 2.60 8.50
CA TYR A 100 5.88 3.75 8.66
C TYR A 100 5.10 5.01 9.08
N VAL A 101 3.99 5.32 8.40
CA VAL A 101 3.11 6.45 8.75
C VAL A 101 2.60 6.32 10.20
N VAL A 102 2.13 5.14 10.59
CA VAL A 102 1.65 4.89 11.95
C VAL A 102 2.77 5.07 12.98
N LYS A 103 3.95 4.51 12.73
CA LYS A 103 5.09 4.55 13.65
C LYS A 103 5.65 5.96 13.83
N HIS A 104 5.73 6.75 12.75
CA HIS A 104 6.47 8.01 12.75
C HIS A 104 5.58 9.25 12.78
N TRP A 105 4.36 9.18 12.23
CA TRP A 105 3.58 10.39 12.01
C TRP A 105 2.35 10.54 12.91
N VAL A 106 1.80 9.46 13.48
CA VAL A 106 0.59 9.56 14.33
C VAL A 106 0.83 10.50 15.51
N ASP A 107 1.95 10.34 16.22
CA ASP A 107 2.29 11.10 17.42
C ASP A 107 3.29 12.24 17.15
N GLU A 108 3.63 12.51 15.86
CA GLU A 108 4.58 13.58 15.50
C GLU A 108 3.81 14.90 15.25
N PRO A 109 3.93 15.91 16.14
CA PRO A 109 3.11 17.11 16.06
C PRO A 109 3.31 17.95 14.80
N SER A 110 4.47 17.83 14.14
CA SER A 110 4.79 18.59 12.93
C SER A 110 4.18 17.98 11.66
N VAL A 111 3.68 16.75 11.73
CA VAL A 111 3.06 16.02 10.61
C VAL A 111 1.64 15.61 10.98
N GLY A 112 1.51 14.74 11.97
CA GLY A 112 0.24 14.19 12.41
C GLY A 112 -0.40 13.23 11.40
N VAL A 113 -1.46 12.53 11.84
CA VAL A 113 -2.38 11.79 10.97
C VAL A 113 -3.79 12.20 11.36
N ASN A 114 -4.45 12.96 10.48
CA ASN A 114 -5.75 13.56 10.76
C ASN A 114 -6.75 13.22 9.66
N ASP A 115 -8.03 13.45 9.95
CA ASP A 115 -9.06 13.33 8.93
C ASP A 115 -8.83 14.33 7.80
N GLY A 116 -8.94 13.86 6.57
CA GLY A 116 -8.66 14.67 5.39
C GLY A 116 -7.21 14.66 4.90
N ASP A 117 -6.30 14.01 5.61
CA ASP A 117 -4.91 13.85 5.19
C ASP A 117 -4.76 12.88 4.01
N SER A 118 -3.64 13.02 3.30
CA SER A 118 -3.20 12.07 2.28
C SER A 118 -1.68 11.90 2.31
N PHE A 119 -1.23 10.67 2.13
CA PHE A 119 0.17 10.28 2.18
C PHE A 119 0.60 9.69 0.85
N PHE A 120 1.79 10.06 0.39
CA PHE A 120 2.40 9.59 -0.85
C PHE A 120 3.76 8.96 -0.55
N TYR A 121 4.15 7.95 -1.33
CA TYR A 121 5.41 7.24 -1.19
C TYR A 121 5.79 6.52 -2.48
N ASN A 122 7.09 6.41 -2.73
CA ASN A 122 7.63 5.57 -3.80
C ASN A 122 9.06 5.08 -3.53
N ASP A 123 9.64 5.29 -2.33
CA ASP A 123 10.95 4.71 -2.02
C ASP A 123 10.85 3.17 -1.98
N PRO A 124 11.53 2.42 -2.88
CA PRO A 124 11.49 0.97 -2.90
C PRO A 124 11.98 0.31 -1.60
N PHE A 125 12.69 1.06 -0.76
CA PHE A 125 13.06 0.58 0.56
C PHE A 125 11.85 0.28 1.45
N TYR A 126 10.75 1.03 1.28
CA TYR A 126 9.50 0.85 2.05
C TYR A 126 8.40 0.16 1.26
N ALA A 127 8.33 0.37 -0.05
CA ALA A 127 7.27 -0.19 -0.88
C ALA A 127 7.68 -0.19 -2.36
N GLY A 128 7.13 -1.12 -3.09
CA GLY A 128 7.39 -1.24 -4.52
C GLY A 128 8.65 -2.06 -4.84
N VAL A 129 8.89 -2.24 -6.13
CA VAL A 129 10.05 -2.95 -6.66
C VAL A 129 11.10 -1.94 -7.16
N HIS A 130 10.62 -0.80 -7.65
CA HIS A 130 11.43 0.29 -8.19
C HIS A 130 10.72 1.64 -8.00
N ASN A 131 11.41 2.75 -8.31
CA ASN A 131 10.91 4.10 -8.03
C ASN A 131 9.63 4.47 -8.79
N ALA A 132 9.31 3.79 -9.89
CA ALA A 132 8.06 4.00 -10.63
C ALA A 132 6.82 3.42 -9.95
N ASP A 133 6.99 2.57 -8.92
CA ASP A 133 5.89 2.07 -8.10
C ASP A 133 5.52 3.10 -7.04
N MET A 134 4.42 3.81 -7.28
CA MET A 134 3.99 4.94 -6.44
C MET A 134 2.69 4.65 -5.72
N GLY A 135 2.67 4.88 -4.42
CA GLY A 135 1.49 4.72 -3.58
C GLY A 135 0.90 6.04 -3.11
N LEU A 136 -0.43 6.04 -2.94
CA LEU A 136 -1.15 7.08 -2.23
C LEU A 136 -2.20 6.43 -1.33
N SER A 137 -2.22 6.85 -0.07
CA SER A 137 -3.17 6.36 0.93
C SER A 137 -3.74 7.49 1.76
N ILE A 138 -4.97 7.30 2.24
CA ILE A 138 -5.65 8.23 3.14
C ILE A 138 -6.10 7.50 4.41
N PRO A 139 -6.10 8.16 5.56
CA PRO A 139 -6.75 7.66 6.77
C PRO A 139 -8.26 7.81 6.67
N VAL A 140 -8.97 6.90 7.30
CA VAL A 140 -10.43 6.93 7.46
C VAL A 140 -10.73 7.14 8.94
N PHE A 141 -11.30 8.27 9.27
CA PHE A 141 -11.71 8.62 10.62
C PHE A 141 -13.23 8.51 10.79
N TYR A 142 -13.67 8.07 11.95
CA TYR A 142 -15.06 8.09 12.35
C TYR A 142 -15.17 8.65 13.77
N LYS A 143 -15.93 9.73 13.93
CA LYS A 143 -16.10 10.45 15.21
C LYS A 143 -14.79 10.79 15.92
N GLY A 144 -13.75 11.15 15.15
CA GLY A 144 -12.45 11.53 15.67
C GLY A 144 -11.48 10.37 15.92
N GLU A 145 -11.88 9.12 15.69
CA GLU A 145 -11.01 7.94 15.82
C GLU A 145 -10.56 7.42 14.47
N LEU A 146 -9.28 7.05 14.36
CA LEU A 146 -8.72 6.40 13.19
C LEU A 146 -9.22 4.95 13.11
N MET A 147 -9.96 4.64 12.06
CA MET A 147 -10.56 3.32 11.84
C MET A 147 -9.68 2.42 10.97
N CYS A 148 -9.16 2.97 9.88
CA CYS A 148 -8.38 2.23 8.89
C CYS A 148 -7.66 3.19 7.95
N PHE A 149 -6.88 2.63 7.01
CA PHE A 149 -6.37 3.35 5.84
C PHE A 149 -6.89 2.70 4.56
N VAL A 150 -7.00 3.50 3.49
CA VAL A 150 -7.31 3.01 2.15
C VAL A 150 -6.40 3.69 1.14
N GLY A 151 -6.05 2.98 0.07
CA GLY A 151 -5.18 3.57 -0.93
C GLY A 151 -4.82 2.63 -2.07
N ALA A 152 -4.12 3.19 -3.05
CA ALA A 152 -3.64 2.47 -4.22
C ALA A 152 -2.13 2.60 -4.38
N ALA A 153 -1.49 1.50 -4.77
CA ALA A 153 -0.14 1.47 -5.30
C ALA A 153 -0.19 1.10 -6.78
N VAL A 154 0.58 1.80 -7.59
CA VAL A 154 0.47 1.74 -9.05
C VAL A 154 1.84 1.95 -9.67
N HIS A 155 2.16 1.18 -10.70
CA HIS A 155 3.28 1.48 -11.59
C HIS A 155 2.95 2.72 -12.44
N THR A 156 3.82 3.73 -12.41
CA THR A 156 3.66 4.96 -13.20
C THR A 156 4.57 4.95 -14.42
N GLY A 157 4.15 5.69 -15.46
CA GLY A 157 4.87 5.70 -16.72
C GLY A 157 6.17 6.52 -16.74
N GLU A 158 6.46 7.31 -15.70
CA GLU A 158 7.63 8.19 -15.64
C GLU A 158 7.95 8.60 -14.21
N ALA A 159 9.19 8.42 -13.81
CA ALA A 159 9.68 8.77 -12.47
C ALA A 159 10.87 9.75 -12.49
N GLY A 160 11.27 10.26 -13.67
CA GLY A 160 12.37 11.20 -13.80
C GLY A 160 13.77 10.56 -13.75
N GLY A 161 13.87 9.25 -13.98
CA GLY A 161 15.15 8.53 -14.00
C GLY A 161 16.09 8.92 -15.15
N THR A 162 17.26 8.28 -15.23
CA THR A 162 18.24 8.55 -16.28
C THR A 162 17.74 8.18 -17.68
N GLU A 163 16.77 7.25 -17.77
CA GLU A 163 16.06 6.90 -19.00
C GLU A 163 14.60 7.32 -18.91
N PRO A 164 13.97 7.75 -20.04
CA PRO A 164 12.54 7.99 -20.07
C PRO A 164 11.72 6.72 -19.85
N GLY A 165 10.58 6.85 -19.19
CA GLY A 165 9.65 5.75 -18.93
C GLY A 165 9.69 5.23 -17.49
N GLY A 166 8.85 4.25 -17.23
CA GLY A 166 8.68 3.67 -15.90
C GLY A 166 9.73 2.61 -15.53
N THR A 167 10.61 2.25 -16.46
CA THR A 167 11.67 1.26 -16.24
C THR A 167 12.99 1.78 -16.78
N CYS A 168 13.98 1.90 -15.92
CA CYS A 168 15.31 2.36 -16.27
C CYS A 168 16.27 1.14 -16.35
N ASN A 169 16.47 0.61 -17.55
CA ASN A 169 17.26 -0.63 -17.74
C ASN A 169 18.76 -0.43 -17.52
N THR A 170 19.25 0.80 -17.63
CA THR A 170 20.66 1.15 -17.42
C THR A 170 20.98 1.62 -16.00
N ALA A 171 19.97 1.67 -15.12
CA ALA A 171 20.14 2.07 -13.74
C ALA A 171 21.14 1.16 -13.02
N LYS A 172 22.11 1.74 -12.34
CA LYS A 172 23.09 1.05 -11.48
C LYS A 172 22.73 1.16 -10.01
N THR A 173 21.99 2.18 -9.67
CA THR A 173 21.50 2.46 -8.31
C THR A 173 20.08 2.94 -8.37
N LYS A 174 19.35 2.83 -7.25
CA LYS A 174 17.99 3.35 -7.15
C LYS A 174 17.87 4.88 -7.40
N TYR A 175 18.96 5.62 -7.27
CA TYR A 175 18.98 7.05 -7.55
C TYR A 175 18.95 7.35 -9.05
N ASP A 176 19.36 6.41 -9.87
CA ASP A 176 19.30 6.51 -11.34
C ASP A 176 17.85 6.36 -11.85
N GLU A 177 16.96 5.79 -11.03
CA GLU A 177 15.55 5.60 -11.35
C GLU A 177 14.68 6.85 -11.08
N GLY A 178 15.26 7.94 -10.61
CA GLY A 178 14.61 9.25 -10.47
C GLY A 178 13.97 9.48 -9.09
N LEU A 179 12.74 10.00 -9.09
CA LEU A 179 12.02 10.38 -7.88
C LEU A 179 12.10 9.32 -6.79
N LEU A 180 12.48 9.73 -5.59
CA LEU A 180 12.63 8.86 -4.44
C LEU A 180 12.06 9.56 -3.19
N VAL A 181 10.86 9.18 -2.79
CA VAL A 181 10.11 9.82 -1.70
C VAL A 181 9.69 8.78 -0.67
N PRO A 182 10.19 8.89 0.58
CA PRO A 182 9.65 8.09 1.69
C PRO A 182 8.19 8.48 1.97
N PRO A 183 7.47 7.74 2.85
CA PRO A 183 6.10 8.12 3.16
C PRO A 183 6.00 9.53 3.74
N ILE A 184 5.42 10.45 2.97
CA ILE A 184 5.22 11.87 3.34
C ILE A 184 3.75 12.26 3.24
N LYS A 185 3.34 13.26 4.02
CA LYS A 185 2.04 13.90 3.88
C LYS A 185 2.06 14.85 2.68
N ILE A 186 1.17 14.62 1.70
CA ILE A 186 1.03 15.45 0.51
C ILE A 186 -0.28 16.23 0.45
N GLY A 187 -1.16 16.02 1.40
CA GLY A 187 -2.42 16.74 1.51
C GLY A 187 -2.95 16.73 2.92
N GLU A 188 -3.76 17.74 3.23
CA GLU A 188 -4.41 17.95 4.52
C GLU A 188 -5.75 18.65 4.31
N ASN A 189 -6.68 18.52 5.26
CA ASN A 189 -8.01 19.13 5.18
C ASN A 189 -8.70 18.85 3.83
N TYR A 190 -8.59 17.62 3.33
CA TYR A 190 -9.17 17.16 2.06
C TYR A 190 -8.59 17.82 0.80
N GLN A 191 -7.49 18.56 0.90
CA GLN A 191 -6.83 19.22 -0.21
C GLN A 191 -5.39 18.75 -0.36
N LEU A 192 -4.94 18.59 -1.61
CA LEU A 192 -3.53 18.35 -1.90
C LEU A 192 -2.73 19.66 -1.75
N ARG A 193 -1.52 19.56 -1.26
CA ARG A 193 -0.60 20.68 -1.13
C ARG A 193 0.03 20.99 -2.47
N GLU A 194 -0.25 22.17 -3.01
CA GLU A 194 0.25 22.61 -4.32
C GLU A 194 1.78 22.72 -4.36
N ASP A 195 2.45 23.11 -3.26
CA ASP A 195 3.91 23.15 -3.18
C ASP A 195 4.54 21.75 -3.34
N ILE A 196 3.95 20.73 -2.74
CA ILE A 196 4.39 19.34 -2.88
C ILE A 196 4.10 18.82 -4.29
N LEU A 197 2.91 19.10 -4.85
CA LEU A 197 2.59 18.73 -6.22
C LEU A 197 3.55 19.37 -7.23
N ASN A 198 3.90 20.63 -7.06
CA ASN A 198 4.88 21.33 -7.89
C ASN A 198 6.28 20.73 -7.76
N MET A 199 6.68 20.33 -6.54
CA MET A 199 7.94 19.62 -6.32
C MET A 199 7.97 18.29 -7.08
N LEU A 200 6.93 17.47 -6.95
CA LEU A 200 6.82 16.19 -7.65
C LEU A 200 6.79 16.37 -9.18
N ALA A 201 6.05 17.36 -9.66
CA ALA A 201 5.97 17.71 -11.08
C ALA A 201 7.33 18.12 -11.67
N ALA A 202 8.14 18.87 -10.91
CA ALA A 202 9.48 19.28 -11.33
C ALA A 202 10.49 18.12 -11.43
N MET A 203 10.21 17.00 -10.78
CA MET A 203 11.09 15.82 -10.75
C MET A 203 10.80 14.81 -11.85
N THR A 204 9.79 15.02 -12.70
CA THR A 204 9.39 14.10 -13.78
C THR A 204 9.41 14.79 -15.13
N ARG A 205 9.59 14.03 -16.22
CA ARG A 205 9.47 14.55 -17.61
C ARG A 205 8.03 14.69 -18.06
N ASP A 206 7.09 14.00 -17.40
CA ASP A 206 5.64 14.09 -17.70
C ASP A 206 4.86 14.54 -16.45
N PRO A 207 4.97 15.82 -16.08
CA PRO A 207 4.33 16.37 -14.90
C PRO A 207 2.80 16.27 -14.95
N ARG A 208 2.22 16.37 -16.14
CA ARG A 208 0.76 16.31 -16.31
C ARG A 208 0.22 14.94 -15.95
N THR A 209 0.79 13.87 -16.49
CA THR A 209 0.39 12.49 -16.19
C THR A 209 0.63 12.16 -14.72
N MET A 210 1.78 12.56 -14.14
CA MET A 210 2.08 12.38 -12.73
C MET A 210 0.99 12.95 -11.82
N ILE A 211 0.61 14.20 -12.03
CA ILE A 211 -0.41 14.89 -11.21
C ILE A 211 -1.79 14.28 -11.41
N LEU A 212 -2.16 13.92 -12.64
CA LEU A 212 -3.43 13.26 -12.91
C LEU A 212 -3.51 11.89 -12.22
N ASP A 213 -2.43 11.11 -12.24
CA ASP A 213 -2.35 9.81 -11.58
C ASP A 213 -2.40 9.91 -10.05
N ILE A 214 -1.81 10.96 -9.45
CA ILE A 214 -1.97 11.26 -8.02
C ILE A 214 -3.44 11.56 -7.69
N LYS A 215 -4.08 12.44 -8.49
CA LYS A 215 -5.49 12.81 -8.31
C LYS A 215 -6.44 11.62 -8.53
N ALA A 216 -6.14 10.73 -9.47
CA ALA A 216 -6.92 9.52 -9.71
C ALA A 216 -6.91 8.57 -8.49
N ARG A 217 -5.71 8.33 -7.90
CA ARG A 217 -5.58 7.54 -6.68
C ARG A 217 -6.31 8.16 -5.50
N LEU A 218 -6.20 9.48 -5.32
CA LEU A 218 -6.93 10.19 -4.27
C LEU A 218 -8.44 10.07 -4.45
N ALA A 219 -8.95 10.26 -5.67
CA ALA A 219 -10.39 10.15 -5.95
C ALA A 219 -10.91 8.74 -5.64
N ALA A 220 -10.18 7.68 -6.05
CA ALA A 220 -10.53 6.30 -5.73
C ALA A 220 -10.53 6.04 -4.21
N ALA A 221 -9.51 6.54 -3.50
CA ALA A 221 -9.43 6.41 -2.05
C ALA A 221 -10.60 7.12 -1.34
N ARG A 222 -11.03 8.29 -1.82
CA ARG A 222 -12.20 9.02 -1.29
C ARG A 222 -13.52 8.28 -1.51
N ILE A 223 -13.69 7.61 -2.64
CA ILE A 223 -14.86 6.76 -2.87
C ILE A 223 -14.87 5.61 -1.87
N ALA A 224 -13.74 4.92 -1.71
CA ALA A 224 -13.63 3.83 -0.73
C ALA A 224 -13.86 4.32 0.71
N GLN A 225 -13.31 5.48 1.09
CA GLN A 225 -13.55 6.11 2.40
C GLN A 225 -15.05 6.27 2.66
N ARG A 226 -15.79 6.86 1.72
CA ARG A 226 -17.25 7.05 1.87
C ARG A 226 -17.98 5.71 2.05
N ARG A 227 -17.65 4.69 1.25
CA ARG A 227 -18.24 3.36 1.35
C ARG A 227 -17.95 2.69 2.69
N ILE A 228 -16.75 2.86 3.21
CA ILE A 228 -16.36 2.33 4.52
C ILE A 228 -17.13 3.03 5.63
N LEU A 229 -17.28 4.35 5.56
CA LEU A 229 -18.07 5.10 6.54
C LEU A 229 -19.52 4.66 6.54
N GLU A 230 -20.14 4.39 5.39
CA GLU A 230 -21.48 3.82 5.29
C GLU A 230 -21.59 2.47 6.04
N VAL A 231 -20.55 1.62 5.93
CA VAL A 231 -20.50 0.33 6.67
C VAL A 231 -20.33 0.54 8.17
N ILE A 232 -19.50 1.50 8.59
CA ILE A 232 -19.30 1.81 10.01
C ILE A 232 -20.57 2.40 10.62
N GLU A 233 -21.30 3.25 9.89
CA GLU A 233 -22.58 3.80 10.34
C GLU A 233 -23.66 2.72 10.49
N GLU A 234 -23.69 1.74 9.57
CA GLU A 234 -24.65 0.62 9.60
C GLU A 234 -24.34 -0.38 10.73
N LYS A 235 -23.08 -0.74 10.94
CA LYS A 235 -22.68 -1.89 11.79
C LYS A 235 -21.98 -1.50 13.09
N GLY A 236 -21.53 -0.27 13.21
CA GLY A 236 -20.74 0.23 14.34
C GLY A 236 -19.22 0.07 14.16
N PRO A 237 -18.44 0.93 14.85
CA PRO A 237 -16.97 0.95 14.73
C PRO A 237 -16.32 -0.32 15.28
N GLU A 238 -16.80 -0.89 16.37
CA GLU A 238 -16.27 -2.13 16.96
C GLU A 238 -16.44 -3.30 15.98
N PHE A 239 -17.61 -3.43 15.36
CA PHE A 239 -17.86 -4.45 14.34
C PHE A 239 -16.87 -4.31 13.16
N PHE A 240 -16.65 -3.08 12.69
CA PHE A 240 -15.75 -2.81 11.59
C PHE A 240 -14.29 -3.22 11.91
N ILE A 241 -13.77 -2.79 13.08
CA ILE A 241 -12.42 -3.12 13.53
C ILE A 241 -12.26 -4.64 13.73
N GLY A 242 -13.20 -5.27 14.43
CA GLY A 242 -13.23 -6.71 14.64
C GLY A 242 -13.34 -7.50 13.34
N GLY A 243 -14.13 -7.01 12.38
CA GLY A 243 -14.29 -7.60 11.05
C GLY A 243 -12.98 -7.61 10.25
N LEU A 244 -12.27 -6.48 10.20
CA LEU A 244 -10.96 -6.41 9.53
C LEU A 244 -9.95 -7.37 10.20
N ARG A 245 -9.91 -7.40 11.53
CA ARG A 245 -9.02 -8.31 12.27
C ARG A 245 -9.37 -9.77 12.01
N ARG A 246 -10.65 -10.12 11.96
CA ARG A 246 -11.10 -11.49 11.66
C ARG A 246 -10.74 -11.93 10.25
N ILE A 247 -10.76 -11.03 9.25
CA ILE A 247 -10.27 -11.32 7.90
C ILE A 247 -8.79 -11.72 7.95
N LEU A 248 -7.95 -10.95 8.64
CA LEU A 248 -6.51 -11.25 8.79
C LEU A 248 -6.29 -12.60 9.47
N THR A 249 -6.98 -12.85 10.59
CA THR A 249 -6.89 -14.10 11.35
C THR A 249 -7.25 -15.31 10.48
N GLN A 250 -8.41 -15.28 9.83
CA GLN A 250 -8.87 -16.39 8.99
C GLN A 250 -7.96 -16.61 7.76
N THR A 251 -7.47 -15.53 7.15
CA THR A 251 -6.55 -15.62 6.01
C THR A 251 -5.23 -16.26 6.43
N GLY A 252 -4.68 -15.84 7.57
CA GLY A 252 -3.47 -16.42 8.15
C GLY A 252 -3.61 -17.90 8.48
N GLU A 253 -4.72 -18.30 9.08
CA GLU A 253 -5.03 -19.69 9.36
C GLU A 253 -5.20 -20.52 8.07
N ALA A 254 -5.87 -19.99 7.06
CA ALA A 254 -6.03 -20.66 5.78
C ALA A 254 -4.68 -20.83 5.07
N ALA A 255 -3.80 -19.83 5.12
CA ALA A 255 -2.45 -19.92 4.59
C ALA A 255 -1.63 -21.02 5.32
N LYS A 256 -1.66 -21.03 6.65
CA LYS A 256 -0.99 -22.07 7.46
C LYS A 256 -1.48 -23.47 7.10
N ARG A 257 -2.81 -23.67 7.00
CA ARG A 257 -3.38 -24.97 6.59
C ARG A 257 -2.92 -25.39 5.19
N ARG A 258 -2.76 -24.46 4.24
CA ARG A 258 -2.25 -24.78 2.90
C ARG A 258 -0.79 -25.16 2.92
N VAL A 259 0.03 -24.41 3.63
CA VAL A 259 1.47 -24.73 3.78
C VAL A 259 1.67 -26.06 4.46
N SER A 260 0.89 -26.39 5.51
CA SER A 260 1.01 -27.67 6.21
C SER A 260 0.60 -28.90 5.38
N GLN A 261 0.03 -28.72 4.21
CA GLN A 261 -0.26 -29.80 3.24
C GLN A 261 0.93 -30.12 2.32
N LEU A 262 1.96 -29.26 2.32
CA LEU A 262 3.20 -29.55 1.61
C LEU A 262 4.02 -30.57 2.39
N ASN A 263 4.66 -31.48 1.67
CA ASN A 263 5.57 -32.41 2.31
C ASN A 263 6.78 -31.65 2.89
N ASP A 264 7.24 -32.07 4.07
CA ASP A 264 8.48 -31.54 4.62
C ASP A 264 9.65 -31.89 3.70
N GLY A 265 10.55 -30.94 3.47
CA GLY A 265 11.67 -31.17 2.58
C GLY A 265 12.39 -29.89 2.17
N ILE A 266 13.44 -30.09 1.39
CA ILE A 266 14.21 -29.00 0.82
C ILE A 266 13.84 -28.90 -0.67
N TYR A 267 13.19 -27.79 -1.04
CA TYR A 267 12.78 -27.52 -2.41
C TYR A 267 13.75 -26.53 -3.03
N ARG A 268 14.36 -26.87 -4.17
CA ARG A 268 15.32 -26.02 -4.86
C ARG A 268 14.88 -25.78 -6.29
N GLN A 269 14.89 -24.50 -6.68
CA GLN A 269 14.55 -24.08 -8.03
C GLN A 269 15.57 -23.04 -8.50
N PRO A 270 16.47 -23.40 -9.42
CA PRO A 270 17.32 -22.42 -10.08
C PRO A 270 16.53 -21.66 -11.15
N ARG A 271 16.84 -20.39 -11.30
CA ARG A 271 16.44 -19.52 -12.42
C ARG A 271 17.67 -18.82 -12.95
N PHE A 272 17.62 -18.42 -14.20
CA PHE A 272 18.72 -17.73 -14.84
C PHE A 272 18.18 -16.43 -15.46
N LEU A 273 18.96 -15.36 -15.30
CA LEU A 273 18.82 -14.12 -16.03
C LEU A 273 19.97 -14.06 -17.04
N ASP A 274 19.69 -13.65 -18.26
CA ASP A 274 20.65 -13.54 -19.36
C ASP A 274 21.30 -12.16 -19.44
N THR A 275 20.79 -11.20 -18.66
CA THR A 275 21.36 -9.86 -18.55
C THR A 275 21.33 -9.36 -17.11
N VAL A 276 22.27 -8.48 -16.74
CA VAL A 276 22.25 -7.65 -15.54
C VAL A 276 22.36 -6.20 -15.98
N GLY A 277 21.24 -5.48 -15.99
CA GLY A 277 21.17 -4.18 -16.65
C GLY A 277 21.46 -4.32 -18.15
N THR A 278 22.44 -3.57 -18.67
CA THR A 278 22.89 -3.65 -20.06
C THR A 278 24.01 -4.67 -20.31
N ASP A 279 24.56 -5.23 -19.23
CA ASP A 279 25.69 -6.18 -19.37
C ASP A 279 25.15 -7.58 -19.67
N PRO A 280 25.49 -8.18 -20.83
CA PRO A 280 25.14 -9.56 -21.12
C PRO A 280 25.88 -10.48 -20.15
N GLY A 281 25.18 -11.31 -19.44
CA GLY A 281 25.76 -12.23 -18.49
C GLY A 281 24.76 -13.17 -17.87
N LEU A 282 25.10 -14.45 -17.79
CA LEU A 282 24.25 -15.45 -17.17
C LEU A 282 24.34 -15.37 -15.64
N THR A 283 23.33 -14.79 -15.01
CA THR A 283 23.23 -14.74 -13.55
C THR A 283 22.29 -15.83 -13.05
N LYS A 284 22.80 -16.68 -12.18
CA LYS A 284 21.99 -17.75 -11.54
C LYS A 284 21.37 -17.26 -10.25
N ILE A 285 20.05 -17.34 -10.17
CA ILE A 285 19.28 -17.11 -8.95
C ILE A 285 18.90 -18.48 -8.39
N ASN A 286 19.31 -18.78 -7.16
CA ASN A 286 18.95 -20.01 -6.47
C ASN A 286 17.86 -19.69 -5.43
N LEU A 287 16.68 -20.29 -5.59
CA LEU A 287 15.66 -20.30 -4.57
C LEU A 287 15.76 -21.63 -3.80
N THR A 288 15.84 -21.55 -2.49
CA THR A 288 15.75 -22.72 -1.60
C THR A 288 14.65 -22.44 -0.57
N LEU A 289 13.68 -23.33 -0.51
CA LEU A 289 12.64 -23.38 0.52
C LEU A 289 12.91 -24.60 1.41
N ILE A 290 12.92 -24.39 2.73
CA ILE A 290 13.19 -25.42 3.74
C ILE A 290 11.97 -25.52 4.67
#